data_f8894a002e6519c3467ae442d26437c1
#
_entry.id   f8894a002e6519c3467ae442d26437c1
#
_cell.length_a   1.000
_cell.length_b   1.000
_cell.length_c   1.000
_cell.angle_alpha   90.00
_cell.angle_beta   90.00
_cell.angle_gamma   90.00
#
_symmetry.space_group_name_H-M   'P 1'
#
loop_
_entity.id
_entity.type
_entity.pdbx_description
1 polymer ?
#
loop_
_entity_poly.entity_id
_entity_poly.type
_entity_poly.pdbx_seq_one_letter_code
_entity_poly.pdbx_strand_id
1 'polypeptide(L)'
;MEQESRGKDTSVSQRQIYILSLLSENPKGYQAEEIRQRLHSWGIDVSKRTISRDIDELSLNYGIGEEERGGKTYYFADKYTLKNVDFTIEDLASLAFTKEMLKEYRHLRMGSHAVSLIDKIVEQSASLNKMQFDALGSHFKHAGKQHNTQDVIDADVEKMIQNAIDNQNKIEIEYYSFSSDESSRRVVHPYQLLLIDSYLCVEGYCELRKEVRRFRLSRIQEMEVLDVKFDLEKELSEFAKKNETFLKLSGEKVEELVLLFTGESVRYVKEYEAKRSKRLEETEKGLYFYGETAIAPDVIRWIRGFGPEVQVIKPAWLAKQLYQEAETLIRR
;
A
#
# COMPACT_ATOMS: atom_id res chain seq x y z
N MET A 1 -6.23 -35.70 31.35
CA MET A 1 -6.33 -35.20 29.93
C MET A 1 -6.06 -33.72 29.99
N GLU A 2 -4.79 -33.41 29.82
CA GLU A 2 -4.24 -32.04 29.85
C GLU A 2 -4.40 -31.42 28.47
N GLN A 3 -5.15 -30.35 28.38
CA GLN A 3 -5.12 -29.47 27.22
C GLN A 3 -4.04 -28.42 27.49
N GLU A 4 -2.86 -28.65 26.95
CA GLU A 4 -1.82 -27.63 26.82
C GLU A 4 -2.31 -26.47 25.92
N SER A 5 -2.54 -25.33 26.55
CA SER A 5 -2.68 -24.06 25.86
C SER A 5 -1.30 -23.68 25.29
N ARG A 6 -1.08 -23.87 24.01
CA ARG A 6 0.06 -23.31 23.27
C ARG A 6 -0.09 -21.79 23.22
N GLY A 7 0.48 -21.08 24.20
CA GLY A 7 0.77 -19.66 24.09
C GLY A 7 1.69 -19.46 22.88
N LYS A 8 1.31 -18.59 21.94
CA LYS A 8 2.20 -18.14 20.85
C LYS A 8 3.47 -17.58 21.49
N ASP A 9 4.59 -18.24 21.22
CA ASP A 9 5.92 -17.81 21.67
C ASP A 9 6.27 -16.53 20.92
N THR A 10 5.89 -15.37 21.48
CA THR A 10 6.17 -14.06 20.89
C THR A 10 7.67 -13.83 20.99
N SER A 11 8.34 -13.63 19.86
CA SER A 11 9.78 -13.38 19.82
C SER A 11 10.17 -12.18 20.69
N VAL A 12 11.39 -12.19 21.26
CA VAL A 12 11.92 -11.08 22.08
C VAL A 12 11.80 -9.76 21.32
N SER A 13 12.20 -9.73 20.05
CA SER A 13 12.13 -8.54 19.19
C SER A 13 10.71 -8.01 19.00
N GLN A 14 9.74 -8.90 18.81
CA GLN A 14 8.35 -8.50 18.63
C GLN A 14 7.78 -7.88 19.93
N ARG A 15 8.09 -8.46 21.08
CA ARG A 15 7.70 -7.93 22.39
C ARG A 15 8.33 -6.56 22.66
N GLN A 16 9.62 -6.40 22.35
CA GLN A 16 10.32 -5.13 22.48
C GLN A 16 9.72 -4.03 21.61
N ILE A 17 9.31 -4.33 20.38
CA ILE A 17 8.58 -3.39 19.50
C ILE A 17 7.26 -2.94 20.15
N TYR A 18 6.50 -3.87 20.75
CA TYR A 18 5.26 -3.52 21.45
C TYR A 18 5.51 -2.62 22.67
N ILE A 19 6.56 -2.90 23.46
CA ILE A 19 6.94 -2.03 24.60
C ILE A 19 7.27 -0.62 24.10
N LEU A 20 8.08 -0.49 23.05
CA LEU A 20 8.43 0.81 22.47
C LEU A 20 7.18 1.57 21.96
N SER A 21 6.27 0.88 21.30
CA SER A 21 4.99 1.47 20.86
C SER A 21 4.21 2.04 22.04
N LEU A 22 4.03 1.26 23.10
CA LEU A 22 3.35 1.72 24.30
C LEU A 22 4.01 2.95 24.92
N LEU A 23 5.34 2.92 25.07
CA LEU A 23 6.06 4.03 25.68
C LEU A 23 5.98 5.32 24.85
N SER A 24 5.84 5.19 23.51
CA SER A 24 5.70 6.35 22.62
C SER A 24 4.29 6.96 22.62
N GLU A 25 3.25 6.17 22.95
CA GLU A 25 1.88 6.65 22.97
C GLU A 25 1.58 7.57 24.18
N ASN A 26 2.31 7.39 25.27
CA ASN A 26 2.04 8.13 26.51
C ASN A 26 3.27 8.88 27.01
N PRO A 27 3.36 10.21 26.76
CA PRO A 27 4.46 11.02 27.27
C PRO A 27 4.60 11.05 28.78
N LYS A 28 3.56 10.68 29.53
CA LYS A 28 3.61 10.54 31.01
C LYS A 28 4.22 9.23 31.46
N GLY A 29 4.45 8.31 30.53
CA GLY A 29 5.03 6.99 30.80
C GLY A 29 4.06 5.99 31.42
N TYR A 30 4.56 4.77 31.55
CA TYR A 30 3.85 3.64 32.18
C TYR A 30 4.74 2.96 33.22
N GLN A 31 4.11 2.40 34.26
CA GLN A 31 4.80 1.50 35.18
C GLN A 31 4.98 0.12 34.50
N ALA A 32 5.99 -0.63 34.90
CA ALA A 32 6.24 -1.97 34.37
C ALA A 32 5.02 -2.91 34.53
N GLU A 33 4.21 -2.73 35.56
CA GLU A 33 2.98 -3.50 35.76
C GLU A 33 1.88 -3.12 34.76
N GLU A 34 1.75 -1.83 34.43
CA GLU A 34 0.79 -1.36 33.42
C GLU A 34 1.18 -1.85 32.02
N ILE A 35 2.48 -1.86 31.72
CA ILE A 35 3.00 -2.45 30.48
C ILE A 35 2.67 -3.95 30.42
N ARG A 36 2.88 -4.68 31.52
CA ARG A 36 2.56 -6.10 31.61
C ARG A 36 1.09 -6.38 31.32
N GLN A 37 0.19 -5.62 31.91
CA GLN A 37 -1.26 -5.78 31.73
C GLN A 37 -1.66 -5.54 30.26
N ARG A 38 -1.07 -4.54 29.61
CA ARG A 38 -1.34 -4.24 28.20
C ARG A 38 -0.79 -5.33 27.28
N LEU A 39 0.42 -5.81 27.53
CA LEU A 39 0.99 -6.94 26.78
C LEU A 39 0.15 -8.21 26.95
N HIS A 40 -0.34 -8.47 28.17
CA HIS A 40 -1.25 -9.59 28.43
C HIS A 40 -2.55 -9.46 27.63
N SER A 41 -3.14 -8.26 27.51
CA SER A 41 -4.33 -8.05 26.69
C SER A 41 -4.11 -8.31 25.19
N TRP A 42 -2.85 -8.29 24.74
CA TRP A 42 -2.45 -8.66 23.37
C TRP A 42 -1.97 -10.11 23.24
N GLY A 43 -2.21 -10.92 24.29
CA GLY A 43 -1.85 -12.34 24.30
C GLY A 43 -0.37 -12.62 24.58
N ILE A 44 0.37 -11.61 25.09
CA ILE A 44 1.78 -11.74 25.47
C ILE A 44 1.88 -11.83 26.99
N ASP A 45 2.10 -13.05 27.50
CA ASP A 45 2.19 -13.28 28.95
C ASP A 45 3.66 -13.38 29.39
N VAL A 46 4.12 -12.35 30.10
CA VAL A 46 5.50 -12.24 30.56
C VAL A 46 5.58 -11.69 31.99
N SER A 47 6.68 -12.01 32.67
CA SER A 47 6.90 -11.51 34.01
C SER A 47 7.32 -10.03 34.01
N LYS A 48 7.06 -9.33 35.13
CA LYS A 48 7.52 -7.96 35.34
C LYS A 48 9.05 -7.84 35.21
N ARG A 49 9.81 -8.85 35.66
CA ARG A 49 11.27 -8.92 35.54
C ARG A 49 11.70 -8.97 34.06
N THR A 50 10.97 -9.69 33.23
CA THR A 50 11.22 -9.75 31.78
C THR A 50 11.03 -8.38 31.14
N ILE A 51 9.96 -7.67 31.52
CA ILE A 51 9.69 -6.31 31.01
C ILE A 51 10.78 -5.34 31.42
N SER A 52 11.21 -5.36 32.70
CA SER A 52 12.30 -4.48 33.14
C SER A 52 13.59 -4.75 32.34
N ARG A 53 13.94 -6.02 32.12
CA ARG A 53 15.11 -6.38 31.31
C ARG A 53 14.98 -5.91 29.86
N ASP A 54 13.80 -6.07 29.26
CA ASP A 54 13.56 -5.60 27.90
C ASP A 54 13.67 -4.06 27.82
N ILE A 55 13.18 -3.33 28.82
CA ILE A 55 13.35 -1.87 28.91
C ILE A 55 14.81 -1.49 29.05
N ASP A 56 15.58 -2.20 29.90
CA ASP A 56 17.03 -1.97 30.06
C ASP A 56 17.77 -2.18 28.73
N GLU A 57 17.47 -3.27 28.00
CA GLU A 57 18.05 -3.54 26.68
C GLU A 57 17.67 -2.45 25.65
N LEU A 58 16.40 -2.05 25.65
CA LEU A 58 15.90 -1.00 24.76
C LEU A 58 16.52 0.36 25.08
N SER A 59 16.78 0.67 26.37
CA SER A 59 17.37 1.95 26.77
C SER A 59 18.79 2.16 26.24
N LEU A 60 19.51 1.07 25.87
CA LEU A 60 20.82 1.15 25.27
C LEU A 60 20.78 1.79 23.86
N ASN A 61 19.71 1.55 23.12
CA ASN A 61 19.58 1.95 21.72
C ASN A 61 18.51 3.04 21.49
N TYR A 62 17.58 3.19 22.45
CA TYR A 62 16.46 4.12 22.35
C TYR A 62 16.47 5.05 23.58
N GLY A 63 16.05 6.29 23.39
CA GLY A 63 15.91 7.25 24.49
C GLY A 63 14.72 6.90 25.38
N ILE A 64 14.89 5.92 26.27
CA ILE A 64 13.91 5.61 27.30
C ILE A 64 14.35 6.33 28.58
N GLY A 65 13.50 7.23 29.03
CA GLY A 65 13.65 7.90 30.32
C GLY A 65 12.90 7.14 31.42
N GLU A 66 13.36 7.30 32.64
CA GLU A 66 12.66 6.83 33.84
C GLU A 66 12.50 7.97 34.83
N GLU A 67 11.37 8.01 35.48
CA GLU A 67 11.05 9.00 36.52
C GLU A 67 10.37 8.33 37.71
N GLU A 68 10.81 8.64 38.91
CA GLU A 68 10.19 8.16 40.11
C GLU A 68 9.11 9.15 40.60
N ARG A 69 7.87 8.70 40.68
CA ARG A 69 6.72 9.49 41.16
C ARG A 69 5.97 8.70 42.23
N GLY A 70 5.96 9.23 43.42
CA GLY A 70 5.26 8.60 44.54
C GLY A 70 5.75 7.20 44.90
N GLY A 71 7.06 6.93 44.81
CA GLY A 71 7.67 5.64 45.05
C GLY A 71 7.41 4.59 43.97
N LYS A 72 7.04 5.02 42.77
CA LYS A 72 6.81 4.16 41.62
C LYS A 72 7.61 4.69 40.43
N THR A 73 8.27 3.80 39.68
CA THR A 73 9.03 4.11 38.51
C THR A 73 8.14 4.11 37.27
N TYR A 74 8.16 5.19 36.51
CA TYR A 74 7.47 5.35 35.23
C TYR A 74 8.52 5.40 34.12
N TYR A 75 8.31 4.60 33.09
CA TYR A 75 9.15 4.55 31.89
C TYR A 75 8.42 5.27 30.76
N PHE A 76 9.13 6.13 30.04
CA PHE A 76 8.60 6.85 28.89
C PHE A 76 9.65 6.89 27.78
N ALA A 77 9.21 6.90 26.52
CA ALA A 77 10.10 7.12 25.41
C ALA A 77 10.28 8.63 25.24
N ASP A 78 11.48 9.11 25.52
CA ASP A 78 11.90 10.42 25.07
C ASP A 78 12.16 10.29 23.58
N LYS A 79 11.45 11.03 22.73
CA LYS A 79 11.49 11.02 21.27
C LYS A 79 12.55 10.07 20.70
N TYR A 80 12.16 9.06 19.91
CA TYR A 80 13.09 8.10 19.30
C TYR A 80 14.28 8.85 18.68
N THR A 81 15.39 8.87 19.38
CA THR A 81 16.63 9.42 18.87
C THR A 81 17.44 8.24 18.37
N LEU A 82 17.58 8.09 17.06
CA LEU A 82 18.57 7.20 16.47
C LEU A 82 19.95 7.75 16.86
N LYS A 83 20.52 7.24 17.96
CA LYS A 83 21.88 7.60 18.36
C LYS A 83 22.84 6.78 17.51
N ASN A 84 23.79 7.48 16.84
CA ASN A 84 24.93 6.90 16.14
C ASN A 84 24.61 6.04 14.91
N VAL A 85 23.83 6.58 13.98
CA VAL A 85 23.79 6.02 12.62
C VAL A 85 24.79 6.81 11.78
N ASP A 86 25.91 6.17 11.42
CA ASP A 86 26.88 6.73 10.48
C ASP A 86 26.39 6.46 9.06
N PHE A 87 26.28 7.50 8.25
CA PHE A 87 25.90 7.42 6.86
C PHE A 87 27.12 7.57 5.97
N THR A 88 27.29 6.67 5.03
CA THR A 88 28.21 6.84 3.91
C THR A 88 27.67 7.86 2.91
N ILE A 89 28.51 8.36 2.01
CA ILE A 89 28.08 9.24 0.91
C ILE A 89 27.03 8.51 0.02
N GLU A 90 27.18 7.20 -0.15
CA GLU A 90 26.29 6.36 -0.94
C GLU A 90 24.90 6.22 -0.27
N ASP A 91 24.86 6.08 1.06
CA ASP A 91 23.59 6.08 1.82
C ASP A 91 22.86 7.40 1.67
N LEU A 92 23.58 8.50 1.74
CA LEU A 92 23.00 9.84 1.60
C LEU A 92 22.51 10.12 0.18
N ALA A 93 23.23 9.66 -0.84
CA ALA A 93 22.78 9.73 -2.22
C ALA A 93 21.51 8.90 -2.44
N SER A 94 21.45 7.71 -1.83
CA SER A 94 20.28 6.84 -1.88
C SER A 94 19.05 7.45 -1.17
N LEU A 95 19.25 8.09 -0.01
CA LEU A 95 18.21 8.84 0.68
C LEU A 95 17.73 10.05 -0.13
N ALA A 96 18.65 10.77 -0.77
CA ALA A 96 18.33 11.92 -1.63
C ALA A 96 17.53 11.49 -2.86
N PHE A 97 17.92 10.39 -3.51
CA PHE A 97 17.16 9.76 -4.60
C PHE A 97 15.76 9.36 -4.15
N THR A 98 15.66 8.67 -3.01
CA THR A 98 14.37 8.23 -2.44
C THR A 98 13.47 9.43 -2.15
N LYS A 99 14.00 10.52 -1.57
CA LYS A 99 13.26 11.75 -1.32
C LYS A 99 12.68 12.35 -2.60
N GLU A 100 13.47 12.37 -3.69
CA GLU A 100 13.01 12.87 -4.99
C GLU A 100 11.88 12.00 -5.56
N MET A 101 12.00 10.67 -5.48
CA MET A 101 10.93 9.75 -5.89
C MET A 101 9.64 9.96 -5.07
N LEU A 102 9.76 10.17 -3.76
CA LEU A 102 8.61 10.39 -2.88
C LEU A 102 7.92 11.74 -3.06
N LYS A 103 8.52 12.71 -3.77
CA LYS A 103 7.88 13.99 -4.07
C LYS A 103 6.58 13.85 -4.86
N GLU A 104 6.48 12.82 -5.69
CA GLU A 104 5.26 12.51 -6.44
C GLU A 104 4.09 12.15 -5.51
N TYR A 105 4.40 11.55 -4.36
CA TYR A 105 3.41 11.05 -3.39
C TYR A 105 3.15 12.01 -2.22
N ARG A 106 3.62 13.26 -2.30
CA ARG A 106 3.41 14.26 -1.23
C ARG A 106 1.95 14.59 -0.95
N HIS A 107 1.07 14.35 -1.92
CA HIS A 107 -0.38 14.50 -1.77
C HIS A 107 -1.00 13.42 -0.87
N LEU A 108 -0.27 12.33 -0.60
CA LEU A 108 -0.64 11.27 0.33
C LEU A 108 -0.03 11.57 1.71
N ARG A 109 -0.78 11.27 2.78
CA ARG A 109 -0.31 11.44 4.16
C ARG A 109 1.01 10.68 4.41
N MET A 110 1.06 9.40 4.01
CA MET A 110 2.27 8.59 4.17
C MET A 110 3.45 9.11 3.35
N GLY A 111 3.20 9.60 2.13
CA GLY A 111 4.23 10.18 1.27
C GLY A 111 4.83 11.47 1.85
N SER A 112 3.98 12.39 2.34
CA SER A 112 4.43 13.61 3.00
C SER A 112 5.20 13.31 4.30
N HIS A 113 4.73 12.31 5.06
CA HIS A 113 5.39 11.89 6.30
C HIS A 113 6.76 11.26 6.03
N ALA A 114 6.87 10.41 5.00
CA ALA A 114 8.13 9.79 4.60
C ALA A 114 9.19 10.83 4.17
N VAL A 115 8.79 11.85 3.40
CA VAL A 115 9.68 12.97 3.04
C VAL A 115 10.14 13.72 4.30
N SER A 116 9.21 14.03 5.23
CA SER A 116 9.56 14.69 6.50
C SER A 116 10.48 13.83 7.38
N LEU A 117 10.31 12.51 7.36
CA LEU A 117 11.18 11.58 8.09
C LEU A 117 12.61 11.61 7.54
N ILE A 118 12.77 11.59 6.20
CA ILE A 118 14.09 11.71 5.57
C ILE A 118 14.76 13.04 5.97
N ASP A 119 14.02 14.14 5.95
CA ASP A 119 14.56 15.44 6.38
C ASP A 119 15.04 15.41 7.83
N LYS A 120 14.27 14.79 8.75
CA LYS A 120 14.68 14.63 10.15
C LYS A 120 15.95 13.76 10.31
N ILE A 121 16.04 12.67 9.55
CA ILE A 121 17.22 11.80 9.55
C ILE A 121 18.47 12.60 9.13
N VAL A 122 18.36 13.36 8.06
CA VAL A 122 19.46 14.20 7.54
C VAL A 122 19.83 15.30 8.53
N GLU A 123 18.87 15.96 9.17
CA GLU A 123 19.11 17.00 10.17
C GLU A 123 19.80 16.48 11.44
N GLN A 124 19.60 15.21 11.79
CA GLN A 124 20.26 14.56 12.93
C GLN A 124 21.63 13.98 12.59
N SER A 125 21.97 13.88 11.30
CA SER A 125 23.28 13.42 10.85
C SER A 125 24.32 14.53 11.04
N ALA A 126 25.35 14.26 11.86
CA ALA A 126 26.43 15.21 12.13
C ALA A 126 27.35 15.45 10.91
N SER A 127 27.23 14.64 9.86
CA SER A 127 28.17 14.59 8.73
C SER A 127 27.74 15.40 7.50
N LEU A 128 26.48 15.90 7.43
CA LEU A 128 26.03 16.67 6.28
C LEU A 128 25.16 17.87 6.67
N ASN A 129 25.37 18.99 5.97
CA ASN A 129 24.40 20.06 6.04
C ASN A 129 23.28 19.81 4.98
N LYS A 130 22.07 20.29 5.27
CA LYS A 130 20.89 20.14 4.42
C LYS A 130 21.13 20.59 2.98
N MET A 131 21.94 21.62 2.78
CA MET A 131 22.24 22.18 1.46
C MET A 131 23.03 21.21 0.57
N GLN A 132 23.98 20.44 1.15
CA GLN A 132 24.74 19.42 0.43
C GLN A 132 23.83 18.23 0.07
N PHE A 133 22.94 17.84 0.99
CA PHE A 133 21.97 16.78 0.74
C PHE A 133 20.98 17.15 -0.37
N ASP A 134 20.44 18.36 -0.35
CA ASP A 134 19.51 18.84 -1.38
C ASP A 134 20.23 18.99 -2.74
N ALA A 135 21.52 19.32 -2.75
CA ALA A 135 22.34 19.32 -3.96
C ALA A 135 22.49 17.93 -4.56
N LEU A 136 22.70 16.88 -3.74
CA LEU A 136 22.70 15.49 -4.22
C LEU A 136 21.36 15.12 -4.87
N GLY A 137 20.24 15.48 -4.24
CA GLY A 137 18.90 15.25 -4.77
C GLY A 137 18.64 15.95 -6.10
N SER A 138 19.24 17.11 -6.34
CA SER A 138 19.03 17.88 -7.56
C SER A 138 19.54 17.20 -8.86
N HIS A 139 20.42 16.21 -8.73
CA HIS A 139 20.90 15.39 -9.85
C HIS A 139 19.85 14.37 -10.33
N PHE A 140 18.84 14.08 -9.49
CA PHE A 140 17.77 13.15 -9.78
C PHE A 140 16.51 13.94 -10.12
N LYS A 141 16.02 13.84 -11.35
CA LYS A 141 14.74 14.42 -11.75
C LYS A 141 13.79 13.30 -12.11
N HIS A 142 12.70 13.20 -11.37
CA HIS A 142 11.62 12.30 -11.74
C HIS A 142 10.69 12.99 -12.73
N ALA A 143 10.54 12.40 -13.92
CA ALA A 143 9.64 12.86 -14.96
C ALA A 143 8.33 12.08 -14.93
N GLY A 144 7.75 11.88 -13.74
CA GLY A 144 6.45 11.25 -13.55
C GLY A 144 5.30 12.12 -14.03
N LYS A 145 4.13 11.53 -14.23
CA LYS A 145 2.91 12.28 -14.53
C LYS A 145 2.62 13.20 -13.35
N GLN A 146 2.58 14.52 -13.60
CA GLN A 146 2.11 15.46 -12.57
C GLN A 146 0.65 15.13 -12.28
N HIS A 147 0.39 14.63 -11.06
CA HIS A 147 -0.97 14.42 -10.61
C HIS A 147 -1.62 15.77 -10.29
N ASN A 148 -2.86 15.90 -10.71
CA ASN A 148 -3.66 17.07 -10.41
C ASN A 148 -3.75 17.19 -8.88
N THR A 149 -3.35 18.33 -8.32
CA THR A 149 -3.38 18.65 -6.88
C THR A 149 -4.80 18.58 -6.26
N GLN A 150 -5.82 18.30 -7.07
CA GLN A 150 -7.21 18.12 -6.61
C GLN A 150 -7.49 16.77 -5.93
N ASP A 151 -6.53 15.83 -5.93
CA ASP A 151 -6.67 14.55 -5.23
C ASP A 151 -6.21 14.66 -3.76
N VAL A 152 -6.64 15.70 -3.07
CA VAL A 152 -6.41 15.81 -1.64
C VAL A 152 -7.25 14.74 -0.95
N ILE A 153 -6.58 13.72 -0.45
CA ILE A 153 -7.21 12.71 0.41
C ILE A 153 -7.23 13.31 1.83
N ASP A 154 -8.39 13.26 2.45
CA ASP A 154 -8.50 13.58 3.87
C ASP A 154 -7.63 12.58 4.67
N ALA A 155 -6.66 13.12 5.41
CA ALA A 155 -5.75 12.31 6.22
C ALA A 155 -6.50 11.45 7.26
N ASP A 156 -7.65 11.91 7.73
CA ASP A 156 -8.49 11.18 8.66
C ASP A 156 -9.15 9.99 7.97
N VAL A 157 -9.60 10.11 6.72
CA VAL A 157 -10.14 8.98 5.93
C VAL A 157 -9.10 7.89 5.73
N GLU A 158 -7.86 8.24 5.35
CA GLU A 158 -6.77 7.26 5.21
C GLU A 158 -6.53 6.50 6.51
N LYS A 159 -6.45 7.22 7.65
CA LYS A 159 -6.24 6.63 8.97
C LYS A 159 -7.41 5.74 9.41
N MET A 160 -8.65 6.18 9.17
CA MET A 160 -9.85 5.41 9.52
C MET A 160 -9.91 4.10 8.73
N ILE A 161 -9.58 4.11 7.43
CA ILE A 161 -9.53 2.90 6.59
C ILE A 161 -8.44 1.96 7.11
N GLN A 162 -7.24 2.47 7.43
CA GLN A 162 -6.17 1.64 7.97
C GLN A 162 -6.62 0.96 9.27
N ASN A 163 -7.21 1.71 10.20
CA ASN A 163 -7.74 1.15 11.44
C ASN A 163 -8.84 0.10 11.19
N ALA A 164 -9.71 0.32 10.19
CA ALA A 164 -10.74 -0.64 9.85
C ALA A 164 -10.16 -1.94 9.29
N ILE A 165 -9.09 -1.87 8.48
CA ILE A 165 -8.34 -3.03 7.99
C ILE A 165 -7.71 -3.79 9.16
N ASP A 166 -6.97 -3.10 10.03
CA ASP A 166 -6.24 -3.70 11.16
C ASP A 166 -7.19 -4.41 12.14
N ASN A 167 -8.39 -3.85 12.33
CA ASN A 167 -9.42 -4.40 13.21
C ASN A 167 -10.44 -5.31 12.51
N GLN A 168 -10.32 -5.51 11.19
CA GLN A 168 -11.28 -6.25 10.36
C GLN A 168 -12.73 -5.74 10.50
N ASN A 169 -12.90 -4.43 10.61
CA ASN A 169 -14.20 -3.78 10.65
C ASN A 169 -14.68 -3.45 9.25
N LYS A 170 -15.98 -3.65 8.99
CA LYS A 170 -16.62 -3.16 7.76
C LYS A 170 -16.67 -1.64 7.77
N ILE A 171 -16.66 -1.06 6.57
CA ILE A 171 -16.87 0.38 6.38
C ILE A 171 -18.08 0.62 5.48
N GLU A 172 -18.85 1.66 5.78
CA GLU A 172 -19.84 2.21 4.85
C GLU A 172 -19.22 3.44 4.19
N ILE A 173 -19.28 3.49 2.86
CA ILE A 173 -18.76 4.61 2.07
C ILE A 173 -19.82 5.16 1.14
N GLU A 174 -19.90 6.48 1.01
CA GLU A 174 -20.56 7.13 -0.11
C GLU A 174 -19.53 7.36 -1.20
N TYR A 175 -19.69 6.64 -2.31
CA TYR A 175 -18.67 6.55 -3.36
C TYR A 175 -19.18 7.12 -4.68
N TYR A 176 -18.46 8.12 -5.21
CA TYR A 176 -18.68 8.64 -6.54
C TYR A 176 -18.06 7.74 -7.61
N SER A 177 -18.90 7.19 -8.49
CA SER A 177 -18.48 6.31 -9.59
C SER A 177 -18.34 7.11 -10.88
N PHE A 178 -17.11 7.26 -11.37
CA PHE A 178 -16.85 7.98 -12.63
C PHE A 178 -17.51 7.35 -13.86
N SER A 179 -17.74 6.03 -13.85
CA SER A 179 -18.31 5.31 -15.00
C SER A 179 -19.81 5.50 -15.14
N SER A 180 -20.53 5.73 -14.04
CA SER A 180 -21.99 5.96 -14.03
C SER A 180 -22.37 7.41 -13.74
N ASP A 181 -21.37 8.25 -13.38
CA ASP A 181 -21.58 9.65 -12.96
C ASP A 181 -22.55 9.79 -11.79
N GLU A 182 -22.53 8.82 -10.87
CA GLU A 182 -23.46 8.74 -9.74
C GLU A 182 -22.71 8.42 -8.43
N SER A 183 -23.23 8.94 -7.32
CA SER A 183 -22.83 8.55 -5.97
C SER A 183 -23.74 7.44 -5.44
N SER A 184 -23.17 6.52 -4.67
CA SER A 184 -23.94 5.43 -4.06
C SER A 184 -23.28 4.97 -2.76
N ARG A 185 -24.12 4.65 -1.77
CA ARG A 185 -23.68 4.05 -0.51
C ARG A 185 -23.36 2.59 -0.69
N ARG A 186 -22.23 2.18 -0.09
CA ARG A 186 -21.69 0.82 -0.21
C ARG A 186 -21.09 0.38 1.11
N VAL A 187 -21.43 -0.83 1.53
CA VAL A 187 -20.73 -1.53 2.59
C VAL A 187 -19.58 -2.30 1.97
N VAL A 188 -18.38 -2.08 2.51
CA VAL A 188 -17.12 -2.69 2.02
C VAL A 188 -16.42 -3.36 3.19
N HIS A 189 -15.89 -4.56 2.96
CA HIS A 189 -14.97 -5.25 3.86
C HIS A 189 -13.56 -4.90 3.39
N PRO A 190 -12.85 -3.95 4.02
CA PRO A 190 -11.59 -3.46 3.51
C PRO A 190 -10.46 -4.46 3.78
N TYR A 191 -9.75 -4.88 2.73
CA TYR A 191 -8.68 -5.87 2.83
C TYR A 191 -7.31 -5.22 2.92
N GLN A 192 -7.04 -4.24 2.05
CA GLN A 192 -5.75 -3.56 1.99
C GLN A 192 -5.84 -2.20 1.30
N LEU A 193 -4.83 -1.36 1.58
CA LEU A 193 -4.56 -0.15 0.81
C LEU A 193 -3.58 -0.46 -0.32
N LEU A 194 -3.87 0.02 -1.52
CA LEU A 194 -3.06 -0.15 -2.72
C LEU A 194 -2.73 1.21 -3.34
N LEU A 195 -1.48 1.38 -3.73
CA LEU A 195 -1.06 2.51 -4.53
C LEU A 195 -1.03 2.08 -6.01
N ILE A 196 -1.95 2.60 -6.82
CA ILE A 196 -2.11 2.25 -8.23
C ILE A 196 -2.02 3.55 -9.04
N ASP A 197 -1.07 3.63 -9.97
CA ASP A 197 -0.85 4.82 -10.81
C ASP A 197 -0.85 6.14 -9.98
N SER A 198 -0.17 6.10 -8.82
CA SER A 198 -0.10 7.20 -7.84
C SER A 198 -1.42 7.59 -7.16
N TYR A 199 -2.46 6.77 -7.27
CA TYR A 199 -3.71 6.92 -6.53
C TYR A 199 -3.82 5.91 -5.41
N LEU A 200 -4.17 6.37 -4.22
CA LEU A 200 -4.44 5.48 -3.09
C LEU A 200 -5.86 4.92 -3.23
N CYS A 201 -5.95 3.60 -3.20
CA CYS A 201 -7.19 2.85 -3.30
C CYS A 201 -7.33 1.91 -2.10
N VAL A 202 -8.53 1.75 -1.59
CA VAL A 202 -8.88 0.62 -0.72
C VAL A 202 -9.44 -0.50 -1.58
N GLU A 203 -8.88 -1.70 -1.41
CA GLU A 203 -9.38 -2.92 -2.02
C GLU A 203 -10.15 -3.72 -0.97
N GLY A 204 -11.31 -4.22 -1.35
CA GLY A 204 -12.17 -4.97 -0.44
C GLY A 204 -13.42 -5.53 -1.11
N TYR A 205 -14.10 -6.43 -0.39
CA TYR A 205 -15.37 -6.99 -0.84
C TYR A 205 -16.49 -5.95 -0.74
N CYS A 206 -17.20 -5.74 -1.83
CA CYS A 206 -18.34 -4.84 -1.90
C CYS A 206 -19.65 -5.63 -1.79
N GLU A 207 -20.40 -5.46 -0.71
CA GLU A 207 -21.67 -6.18 -0.50
C GLU A 207 -22.71 -5.86 -1.59
N LEU A 208 -22.77 -4.62 -2.08
CA LEU A 208 -23.69 -4.20 -3.13
C LEU A 208 -23.42 -4.91 -4.46
N ARG A 209 -22.14 -5.11 -4.82
CA ARG A 209 -21.75 -5.74 -6.08
C ARG A 209 -21.40 -7.22 -5.94
N LYS A 210 -21.28 -7.71 -4.70
CA LYS A 210 -20.94 -9.10 -4.36
C LYS A 210 -19.62 -9.59 -4.96
N GLU A 211 -18.65 -8.69 -5.06
CA GLU A 211 -17.32 -8.93 -5.62
C GLU A 211 -16.27 -8.05 -4.95
N VAL A 212 -14.98 -8.43 -5.06
CA VAL A 212 -13.87 -7.61 -4.61
C VAL A 212 -13.68 -6.46 -5.59
N ARG A 213 -13.62 -5.24 -5.06
CA ARG A 213 -13.45 -4.00 -5.83
C ARG A 213 -12.40 -3.10 -5.23
N ARG A 214 -11.91 -2.17 -6.05
CA ARG A 214 -11.02 -1.09 -5.67
C ARG A 214 -11.77 0.22 -5.65
N PHE A 215 -11.64 0.93 -4.55
CA PHE A 215 -12.26 2.24 -4.35
C PHE A 215 -11.15 3.27 -4.15
N ARG A 216 -11.04 4.21 -5.07
CA ARG A 216 -10.09 5.31 -4.96
C ARG A 216 -10.49 6.23 -3.81
N LEU A 217 -9.58 6.50 -2.86
CA LEU A 217 -9.91 7.25 -1.65
C LEU A 217 -10.42 8.66 -1.96
N SER A 218 -9.84 9.34 -2.95
CA SER A 218 -10.28 10.68 -3.35
C SER A 218 -11.71 10.77 -3.91
N ARG A 219 -12.38 9.62 -4.12
CA ARG A 219 -13.78 9.56 -4.57
C ARG A 219 -14.75 9.13 -3.46
N ILE A 220 -14.25 8.89 -2.27
CA ILE A 220 -15.05 8.66 -1.08
C ILE A 220 -15.49 10.03 -0.56
N GLN A 221 -16.80 10.28 -0.58
CA GLN A 221 -17.39 11.54 -0.15
C GLN A 221 -17.70 11.53 1.35
N GLU A 222 -18.21 10.42 1.86
CA GLU A 222 -18.48 10.16 3.27
C GLU A 222 -18.03 8.76 3.63
N MET A 223 -17.60 8.55 4.87
CA MET A 223 -17.21 7.25 5.36
C MET A 223 -17.53 7.08 6.84
N GLU A 224 -18.00 5.89 7.19
CA GLU A 224 -18.21 5.45 8.56
C GLU A 224 -17.60 4.07 8.78
N VAL A 225 -16.94 3.87 9.93
CA VAL A 225 -16.47 2.54 10.35
C VAL A 225 -17.59 1.87 11.14
N LEU A 226 -18.06 0.73 10.65
CA LEU A 226 -19.15 -0.01 11.29
C LEU A 226 -18.62 -0.87 12.43
N ASP A 227 -19.41 -1.00 13.50
CA ASP A 227 -19.13 -1.96 14.58
C ASP A 227 -19.56 -3.39 14.18
N VAL A 228 -19.15 -3.79 12.97
CA VAL A 228 -19.42 -5.11 12.40
C VAL A 228 -18.13 -5.63 11.82
N LYS A 229 -17.70 -6.79 12.31
CA LYS A 229 -16.48 -7.45 11.83
C LYS A 229 -16.74 -8.39 10.68
N PHE A 230 -15.70 -8.64 9.88
CA PHE A 230 -15.65 -9.70 8.88
C PHE A 230 -14.43 -10.60 9.13
N ASP A 231 -14.45 -11.79 8.56
CA ASP A 231 -13.36 -12.77 8.68
C ASP A 231 -12.55 -12.78 7.38
N LEU A 232 -11.43 -12.07 7.38
CA LEU A 232 -10.56 -11.90 6.21
C LEU A 232 -10.01 -13.24 5.70
N GLU A 233 -9.56 -14.13 6.59
CA GLU A 233 -8.98 -15.42 6.19
C GLU A 233 -10.01 -16.29 5.48
N LYS A 234 -11.23 -16.33 6.03
CA LYS A 234 -12.37 -17.05 5.44
C LYS A 234 -12.73 -16.48 4.08
N GLU A 235 -12.88 -15.16 3.97
CA GLU A 235 -13.24 -14.50 2.71
C GLU A 235 -12.17 -14.69 1.63
N LEU A 236 -10.88 -14.55 1.98
CA LEU A 236 -9.77 -14.81 1.05
C LEU A 236 -9.71 -16.27 0.62
N SER A 237 -9.98 -17.23 1.53
CA SER A 237 -10.02 -18.64 1.20
C SER A 237 -11.18 -19.01 0.26
N GLU A 238 -12.35 -18.42 0.46
CA GLU A 238 -13.51 -18.58 -0.41
C GLU A 238 -13.27 -17.93 -1.78
N PHE A 239 -12.61 -16.78 -1.79
CA PHE A 239 -12.21 -16.09 -3.01
C PHE A 239 -11.16 -16.87 -3.81
N ALA A 240 -10.14 -17.43 -3.15
CA ALA A 240 -9.12 -18.26 -3.77
C ALA A 240 -9.71 -19.55 -4.38
N LYS A 241 -10.73 -20.15 -3.75
CA LYS A 241 -11.45 -21.31 -4.29
C LYS A 241 -12.24 -20.98 -5.55
N LYS A 242 -12.74 -19.75 -5.68
CA LYS A 242 -13.51 -19.30 -6.86
C LYS A 242 -12.61 -18.82 -8.00
N ASN A 243 -11.44 -18.31 -7.67
CA ASN A 243 -10.50 -17.69 -8.61
C ASN A 243 -9.12 -18.29 -8.40
N GLU A 244 -8.65 -19.09 -9.32
CA GLU A 244 -7.33 -19.76 -9.28
C GLU A 244 -6.12 -18.78 -9.23
N THR A 245 -6.35 -17.47 -9.28
CA THR A 245 -5.29 -16.45 -9.26
C THR A 245 -5.71 -15.25 -8.43
N PHE A 246 -4.94 -14.92 -7.40
CA PHE A 246 -5.11 -13.77 -6.50
C PHE A 246 -5.14 -12.39 -7.21
N LEU A 247 -4.72 -12.31 -8.46
CA LEU A 247 -4.70 -11.11 -9.30
C LEU A 247 -5.99 -10.88 -10.13
N LYS A 248 -6.99 -11.76 -10.02
CA LYS A 248 -8.29 -11.61 -10.69
C LYS A 248 -9.25 -10.80 -9.83
N LEU A 249 -9.04 -9.52 -9.77
CA LEU A 249 -9.67 -8.58 -8.82
C LEU A 249 -10.97 -7.93 -9.30
N SER A 250 -11.65 -8.48 -10.26
CA SER A 250 -13.03 -8.13 -10.55
C SER A 250 -13.74 -9.40 -10.98
N GLY A 251 -15.03 -9.54 -10.67
CA GLY A 251 -15.84 -10.64 -11.13
C GLY A 251 -15.96 -10.71 -12.67
N GLU A 252 -15.06 -10.06 -13.37
CA GLU A 252 -14.94 -10.04 -14.82
C GLU A 252 -14.39 -11.38 -15.31
N LYS A 253 -15.09 -11.95 -16.28
CA LYS A 253 -14.69 -13.20 -16.92
C LYS A 253 -13.31 -13.02 -17.55
N VAL A 254 -12.36 -13.85 -17.11
CA VAL A 254 -11.04 -13.91 -17.75
C VAL A 254 -11.20 -14.55 -19.12
N GLU A 255 -10.68 -13.87 -20.11
CA GLU A 255 -10.70 -14.31 -21.48
C GLU A 255 -9.28 -14.42 -22.05
N GLU A 256 -9.13 -15.28 -23.04
CA GLU A 256 -7.89 -15.37 -23.81
C GLU A 256 -7.71 -14.08 -24.61
N LEU A 257 -6.60 -13.39 -24.38
CA LEU A 257 -6.20 -12.21 -25.14
C LEU A 257 -5.08 -12.57 -26.09
N VAL A 258 -5.35 -12.47 -27.40
CA VAL A 258 -4.34 -12.65 -28.44
C VAL A 258 -4.25 -11.38 -29.24
N LEU A 259 -3.07 -10.79 -29.23
CA LEU A 259 -2.75 -9.55 -29.96
C LEU A 259 -1.63 -9.82 -30.97
N LEU A 260 -1.71 -9.18 -32.12
CA LEU A 260 -0.62 -9.14 -33.09
C LEU A 260 -0.06 -7.72 -33.11
N PHE A 261 1.21 -7.58 -32.78
CA PHE A 261 1.96 -6.32 -32.85
C PHE A 261 2.83 -6.27 -34.09
N THR A 262 2.90 -5.08 -34.70
CA THR A 262 3.70 -4.80 -35.89
C THR A 262 4.52 -3.54 -35.67
N GLY A 263 5.45 -3.22 -36.59
CA GLY A 263 6.21 -1.98 -36.52
C GLY A 263 7.09 -1.84 -35.27
N GLU A 264 7.16 -0.62 -34.75
CA GLU A 264 8.00 -0.28 -33.59
C GLU A 264 7.46 -0.89 -32.29
N SER A 265 6.15 -1.14 -32.20
CA SER A 265 5.51 -1.73 -31.03
C SER A 265 6.04 -3.13 -30.69
N VAL A 266 6.55 -3.86 -31.72
CA VAL A 266 7.17 -5.19 -31.51
C VAL A 266 8.33 -5.10 -30.51
N ARG A 267 9.21 -4.12 -30.69
CA ARG A 267 10.37 -3.92 -29.85
C ARG A 267 9.92 -3.48 -28.42
N TYR A 268 8.99 -2.55 -28.36
CA TYR A 268 8.44 -2.07 -27.08
C TYR A 268 7.82 -3.21 -26.27
N VAL A 269 6.99 -4.05 -26.91
CA VAL A 269 6.32 -5.18 -26.22
C VAL A 269 7.32 -6.21 -25.72
N LYS A 270 8.37 -6.52 -26.51
CA LYS A 270 9.44 -7.43 -26.08
C LYS A 270 10.20 -6.89 -24.88
N GLU A 271 10.46 -5.61 -24.81
CA GLU A 271 11.26 -4.98 -23.78
C GLU A 271 10.46 -4.73 -22.47
N TYR A 272 9.25 -4.21 -22.58
CA TYR A 272 8.51 -3.72 -21.43
C TYR A 272 7.30 -4.59 -21.02
N GLU A 273 6.68 -5.30 -21.97
CA GLU A 273 5.41 -5.98 -21.75
C GLU A 273 5.53 -7.51 -21.74
N ALA A 274 6.71 -8.07 -21.97
CA ALA A 274 6.93 -9.51 -22.03
C ALA A 274 6.44 -10.25 -20.77
N LYS A 275 6.59 -9.62 -19.58
CA LYS A 275 6.16 -10.20 -18.29
C LYS A 275 4.64 -10.32 -18.16
N ARG A 276 3.86 -9.58 -18.95
CA ARG A 276 2.39 -9.65 -18.96
C ARG A 276 1.85 -10.76 -19.85
N SER A 277 2.71 -11.31 -20.73
CA SER A 277 2.32 -12.39 -21.64
C SER A 277 2.54 -13.75 -21.00
N LYS A 278 1.71 -14.72 -21.36
CA LYS A 278 1.98 -16.16 -21.13
C LYS A 278 3.01 -16.66 -22.13
N ARG A 279 2.96 -16.14 -23.37
CA ARG A 279 3.85 -16.50 -24.48
C ARG A 279 3.94 -15.35 -25.47
N LEU A 280 5.13 -15.16 -26.01
CA LEU A 280 5.38 -14.32 -27.18
C LEU A 280 5.85 -15.22 -28.32
N GLU A 281 5.35 -14.98 -29.53
CA GLU A 281 5.72 -15.72 -30.72
C GLU A 281 5.97 -14.78 -31.89
N GLU A 282 7.19 -14.78 -32.39
CA GLU A 282 7.57 -13.94 -33.52
C GLU A 282 7.32 -14.68 -34.81
N THR A 283 6.69 -14.00 -35.78
CA THR A 283 6.37 -14.53 -37.10
C THR A 283 6.70 -13.51 -38.18
N GLU A 284 6.61 -13.87 -39.44
CA GLU A 284 6.75 -12.95 -40.56
C GLU A 284 5.71 -11.81 -40.57
N LYS A 285 4.55 -12.02 -39.90
CA LYS A 285 3.48 -11.03 -39.78
C LYS A 285 3.68 -10.04 -38.62
N GLY A 286 4.57 -10.36 -37.69
CA GLY A 286 4.82 -9.59 -36.48
C GLY A 286 4.89 -10.46 -35.23
N LEU A 287 4.69 -9.86 -34.06
CA LEU A 287 4.79 -10.48 -32.76
C LEU A 287 3.40 -10.80 -32.21
N TYR A 288 3.10 -12.08 -32.04
CA TYR A 288 1.91 -12.53 -31.32
C TYR A 288 2.14 -12.49 -29.83
N PHE A 289 1.25 -11.82 -29.12
CA PHE A 289 1.18 -11.78 -27.67
C PHE A 289 -0.01 -12.65 -27.21
N TYR A 290 0.26 -13.64 -26.41
CA TYR A 290 -0.75 -14.53 -25.82
C TYR A 290 -0.87 -14.24 -24.33
N GLY A 291 -2.03 -13.85 -23.87
CA GLY A 291 -2.33 -13.57 -22.47
C GLY A 291 -3.69 -14.12 -22.05
N GLU A 292 -3.94 -14.13 -20.78
CA GLU A 292 -5.28 -14.34 -20.20
C GLU A 292 -5.50 -13.23 -19.18
N THR A 293 -6.55 -12.47 -19.36
CA THR A 293 -6.88 -11.36 -18.47
C THR A 293 -8.37 -11.05 -18.50
N ALA A 294 -8.87 -10.41 -17.46
CA ALA A 294 -10.14 -9.72 -17.54
C ALA A 294 -9.99 -8.50 -18.46
N ILE A 295 -10.85 -8.40 -19.46
CA ILE A 295 -10.81 -7.29 -20.43
C ILE A 295 -11.45 -6.05 -19.79
N ALA A 296 -10.72 -5.43 -18.87
CA ALA A 296 -11.15 -4.23 -18.16
C ALA A 296 -10.79 -2.94 -18.96
N PRO A 297 -11.33 -1.77 -18.59
CA PRO A 297 -11.08 -0.51 -19.30
C PRO A 297 -9.61 -0.10 -19.41
N ASP A 298 -8.77 -0.49 -18.46
CA ASP A 298 -7.32 -0.26 -18.48
C ASP A 298 -6.62 -1.11 -19.56
N VAL A 299 -7.01 -2.37 -19.72
CA VAL A 299 -6.53 -3.25 -20.79
C VAL A 299 -6.90 -2.69 -22.15
N ILE A 300 -8.16 -2.24 -22.32
CA ILE A 300 -8.63 -1.62 -23.57
C ILE A 300 -7.84 -0.34 -23.86
N ARG A 301 -7.60 0.50 -22.85
CA ARG A 301 -6.80 1.72 -22.98
C ARG A 301 -5.36 1.42 -23.37
N TRP A 302 -4.76 0.40 -22.77
CA TRP A 302 -3.42 -0.06 -23.09
C TRP A 302 -3.32 -0.52 -24.56
N ILE A 303 -4.26 -1.33 -25.04
CA ILE A 303 -4.32 -1.76 -26.44
C ILE A 303 -4.43 -0.55 -27.37
N ARG A 304 -5.33 0.40 -27.08
CA ARG A 304 -5.51 1.62 -27.88
C ARG A 304 -4.23 2.47 -27.95
N GLY A 305 -3.37 2.42 -26.93
CA GLY A 305 -2.10 3.16 -26.91
C GLY A 305 -1.13 2.78 -28.01
N PHE A 306 -1.27 1.60 -28.62
CA PHE A 306 -0.43 1.15 -29.74
C PHE A 306 -0.96 1.58 -31.11
N GLY A 307 -2.14 2.20 -31.17
CA GLY A 307 -2.72 2.71 -32.41
C GLY A 307 -2.83 1.62 -33.52
N PRO A 308 -2.40 1.90 -34.73
CA PRO A 308 -2.53 0.95 -35.86
C PRO A 308 -1.52 -0.21 -35.80
N GLU A 309 -0.56 -0.18 -34.91
CA GLU A 309 0.47 -1.22 -34.80
C GLU A 309 0.01 -2.43 -33.95
N VAL A 310 -1.22 -2.44 -33.44
CA VAL A 310 -1.80 -3.57 -32.74
C VAL A 310 -3.08 -4.04 -33.43
N GLN A 311 -3.22 -5.34 -33.58
CA GLN A 311 -4.45 -5.99 -34.01
C GLN A 311 -4.92 -6.97 -32.93
N VAL A 312 -6.19 -6.85 -32.52
CA VAL A 312 -6.81 -7.82 -31.63
C VAL A 312 -7.26 -9.04 -32.44
N ILE A 313 -6.70 -10.22 -32.11
CA ILE A 313 -7.07 -11.50 -32.73
C ILE A 313 -8.14 -12.18 -31.90
N LYS A 314 -7.99 -12.14 -30.56
CA LYS A 314 -8.96 -12.64 -29.60
C LYS A 314 -9.07 -11.67 -28.40
N PRO A 315 -10.24 -11.51 -27.79
CA PRO A 315 -11.54 -12.07 -28.24
C PRO A 315 -12.15 -11.26 -29.42
N ALA A 316 -12.97 -11.93 -30.23
CA ALA A 316 -13.54 -11.30 -31.43
C ALA A 316 -14.47 -10.11 -31.12
N TRP A 317 -15.16 -10.10 -29.99
CA TRP A 317 -16.00 -8.98 -29.59
C TRP A 317 -15.19 -7.71 -29.35
N LEU A 318 -13.99 -7.81 -28.75
CA LEU A 318 -13.10 -6.68 -28.50
C LEU A 318 -12.54 -6.11 -29.83
N ALA A 319 -12.15 -7.00 -30.74
CA ALA A 319 -11.73 -6.58 -32.09
C ALA A 319 -12.82 -5.77 -32.80
N LYS A 320 -14.06 -6.25 -32.74
CA LYS A 320 -15.23 -5.57 -33.32
C LYS A 320 -15.50 -4.21 -32.66
N GLN A 321 -15.42 -4.15 -31.32
CA GLN A 321 -15.61 -2.90 -30.57
C GLN A 321 -14.57 -1.85 -30.98
N LEU A 322 -13.28 -2.20 -31.00
CA LEU A 322 -12.22 -1.27 -31.34
C LEU A 322 -12.29 -0.82 -32.80
N TYR A 323 -12.72 -1.70 -33.70
CA TYR A 323 -12.97 -1.34 -35.10
C TYR A 323 -14.09 -0.29 -35.22
N GLN A 324 -15.23 -0.50 -34.55
CA GLN A 324 -16.35 0.45 -34.56
C GLN A 324 -15.97 1.81 -33.97
N GLU A 325 -15.15 1.82 -32.91
CA GLU A 325 -14.65 3.05 -32.31
C GLU A 325 -13.73 3.80 -33.27
N ALA A 326 -12.82 3.10 -33.98
CA ALA A 326 -11.94 3.70 -34.98
C ALA A 326 -12.74 4.30 -36.13
N GLU A 327 -13.77 3.61 -36.65
CA GLU A 327 -14.66 4.19 -37.67
C GLU A 327 -15.34 5.47 -37.21
N THR A 328 -15.76 5.54 -35.93
CA THR A 328 -16.41 6.73 -35.38
C THR A 328 -15.47 7.92 -35.27
N LEU A 329 -14.17 7.67 -34.99
CA LEU A 329 -13.15 8.71 -34.94
C LEU A 329 -12.84 9.30 -36.32
N ILE A 330 -12.96 8.51 -37.38
CA ILE A 330 -12.65 8.95 -38.78
C ILE A 330 -13.86 9.74 -39.34
N ARG A 331 -15.08 9.46 -38.90
CA ARG A 331 -16.30 10.11 -39.42
C ARG A 331 -16.62 11.47 -38.78
N ARG A 332 -15.82 11.92 -37.78
CA ARG A 332 -15.90 13.25 -37.19
C ARG A 332 -14.90 14.19 -37.81
#